data_f8e22df5d742408e0c3cd3c7798ed73a
#
_entry.id   f8e22df5d742408e0c3cd3c7798ed73a
#
_cell.length_a   1.000
_cell.length_b   1.000
_cell.length_c   1.000
_cell.angle_alpha   90.00
_cell.angle_beta   90.00
_cell.angle_gamma   90.00
#
_symmetry.space_group_name_H-M   'P 1'
#
loop_
_entity.id
_entity.type
_entity.pdbx_description
1 polymer ?
#
loop_
_entity_poly.entity_id
_entity_poly.type
_entity_poly.pdbx_seq_one_letter_code
_entity_poly.pdbx_strand_id
1 'polypeptide(L)'
;MRKLRVLLPALMVVAAPMMADAQAFSKDDPVGAEQVFITTEAAGWVSEKTIYTIVGRQESAGKTTLVISAKSSVKADKDSTPVETDVNMKIIYTAGNIILPKENFTSAVKELEDLFEGRKVDVAFSGDDPSIPAELKIGQKLPDNEIRIAMKIEGINAKMSLKSTERHISSQERITVPAGTFDAFVLEENSIAKVTILILSETEKTKDKSWIVPGRGEVKTVSYDKKGKLISTTEMISFKK
;
A
#
# COMPACT_ATOMS: atom_id res chain seq x y z
N MET A 1 -10.47 13.23 24.00
CA MET A 1 -9.86 14.10 22.98
C MET A 1 -8.37 13.81 22.71
N ARG A 2 -7.54 13.50 23.72
CA ARG A 2 -6.10 13.18 23.51
C ARG A 2 -5.90 11.88 22.70
N LYS A 3 -6.66 10.81 22.99
CA LYS A 3 -6.62 9.52 22.27
C LYS A 3 -7.07 9.65 20.78
N LEU A 4 -7.99 10.55 20.46
CA LEU A 4 -8.47 10.76 19.09
C LEU A 4 -7.42 11.41 18.16
N ARG A 5 -6.53 12.25 18.71
CA ARG A 5 -5.44 12.89 17.94
C ARG A 5 -4.29 11.92 17.59
N VAL A 6 -4.18 10.82 18.30
CA VAL A 6 -3.20 9.75 17.99
C VAL A 6 -3.76 8.76 16.97
N LEU A 7 -5.08 8.62 16.91
CA LEU A 7 -5.79 7.69 16.05
C LEU A 7 -5.77 8.08 14.57
N LEU A 8 -5.90 9.38 14.26
CA LEU A 8 -5.91 9.84 12.87
C LEU A 8 -4.59 9.51 12.14
N PRO A 9 -3.40 9.84 12.70
CA PRO A 9 -2.14 9.46 12.08
C PRO A 9 -1.95 7.93 11.99
N ALA A 10 -2.35 7.16 13.01
CA ALA A 10 -2.20 5.72 13.01
C ALA A 10 -3.01 5.04 11.89
N LEU A 11 -4.24 5.50 11.63
CA LEU A 11 -5.07 5.03 10.52
C LEU A 11 -4.47 5.38 9.14
N MET A 12 -3.84 6.54 9.00
CA MET A 12 -3.14 6.94 7.78
C MET A 12 -1.88 6.09 7.54
N VAL A 13 -1.11 5.81 8.59
CA VAL A 13 0.12 5.01 8.54
C VAL A 13 -0.15 3.56 8.13
N VAL A 14 -1.28 2.97 8.57
CA VAL A 14 -1.66 1.59 8.21
C VAL A 14 -2.18 1.48 6.77
N ALA A 15 -2.74 2.54 6.21
CA ALA A 15 -3.39 2.49 4.89
C ALA A 15 -2.46 2.86 3.71
N ALA A 16 -1.47 3.71 3.92
CA ALA A 16 -0.59 4.19 2.86
C ALA A 16 0.28 3.08 2.21
N PRO A 17 0.91 2.16 2.96
CA PRO A 17 1.71 1.09 2.38
C PRO A 17 0.91 0.14 1.49
N MET A 18 -0.36 -0.12 1.85
CA MET A 18 -1.19 -1.11 1.13
C MET A 18 -1.61 -0.67 -0.28
N MET A 19 -1.48 0.62 -0.63
CA MET A 19 -1.83 1.12 -1.96
C MET A 19 -0.66 1.05 -2.93
N ALA A 20 0.57 1.28 -2.46
CA ALA A 20 1.78 1.30 -3.27
C ALA A 20 2.31 -0.11 -3.57
N ASP A 21 2.18 -1.04 -2.61
CA ASP A 21 2.84 -2.35 -2.64
C ASP A 21 2.02 -3.46 -3.32
N ALA A 22 0.94 -3.11 -3.99
CA ALA A 22 0.03 -4.07 -4.64
C ALA A 22 0.68 -5.00 -5.68
N GLN A 23 1.95 -4.82 -6.01
CA GLN A 23 2.58 -5.50 -7.13
C GLN A 23 3.92 -6.15 -6.80
N ALA A 24 4.14 -6.46 -5.53
CA ALA A 24 5.43 -6.93 -5.05
C ALA A 24 5.96 -8.22 -5.72
N PHE A 25 5.14 -9.09 -6.32
CA PHE A 25 5.59 -10.39 -6.82
C PHE A 25 5.16 -10.67 -8.26
N SER A 26 5.88 -11.57 -8.92
CA SER A 26 5.39 -12.25 -10.13
C SER A 26 4.39 -13.34 -9.75
N LYS A 27 3.40 -13.59 -10.62
CA LYS A 27 2.53 -14.76 -10.47
C LYS A 27 3.31 -16.09 -10.42
N ASP A 28 4.52 -16.12 -10.96
CA ASP A 28 5.37 -17.33 -11.08
C ASP A 28 6.40 -17.45 -9.94
N ASP A 29 6.46 -16.47 -9.02
CA ASP A 29 7.36 -16.57 -7.87
C ASP A 29 6.91 -17.69 -6.92
N PRO A 30 7.84 -18.49 -6.36
CA PRO A 30 7.51 -19.62 -5.50
C PRO A 30 6.98 -19.16 -4.13
N VAL A 31 6.24 -20.05 -3.46
CA VAL A 31 5.97 -19.91 -2.02
C VAL A 31 7.30 -19.87 -1.27
N GLY A 32 7.45 -18.94 -0.34
CA GLY A 32 8.71 -18.64 0.36
C GLY A 32 9.50 -17.49 -0.27
N ALA A 33 9.16 -17.02 -1.47
CA ALA A 33 9.79 -15.83 -2.04
C ALA A 33 9.56 -14.63 -1.12
N GLU A 34 10.61 -13.81 -0.94
CA GLU A 34 10.64 -12.70 0.00
C GLU A 34 11.10 -11.41 -0.68
N GLN A 35 10.44 -10.31 -0.36
CA GLN A 35 10.85 -8.96 -0.72
C GLN A 35 10.88 -8.08 0.52
N VAL A 36 11.90 -7.21 0.62
CA VAL A 36 12.06 -6.27 1.72
C VAL A 36 12.08 -4.85 1.19
N PHE A 37 11.24 -4.00 1.76
CA PHE A 37 11.16 -2.57 1.45
C PHE A 37 11.51 -1.72 2.66
N ILE A 38 12.05 -0.54 2.38
CA ILE A 38 12.29 0.51 3.37
C ILE A 38 11.71 1.82 2.86
N THR A 39 10.94 2.50 3.71
CA THR A 39 10.48 3.86 3.50
C THR A 39 11.35 4.82 4.31
N THR A 40 11.92 5.81 3.62
CA THR A 40 12.73 6.86 4.19
C THR A 40 12.03 8.20 4.01
N GLU A 41 11.84 8.93 5.09
CA GLU A 41 11.27 10.27 5.08
C GLU A 41 12.24 11.29 4.46
N ALA A 42 11.72 12.40 3.94
CA ALA A 42 12.53 13.48 3.38
C ALA A 42 13.57 14.03 4.37
N ALA A 43 13.35 13.88 5.67
CA ALA A 43 14.28 14.24 6.74
C ALA A 43 15.41 13.20 6.96
N GLY A 44 15.46 12.12 6.18
CA GLY A 44 16.53 11.12 6.16
C GLY A 44 16.42 10.02 7.24
N TRP A 45 15.29 9.85 7.90
CA TRP A 45 15.08 8.75 8.84
C TRP A 45 14.13 7.69 8.26
N VAL A 46 14.29 6.44 8.68
CA VAL A 46 13.46 5.32 8.23
C VAL A 46 12.15 5.32 9.01
N SER A 47 11.04 5.54 8.32
CA SER A 47 9.69 5.50 8.89
C SER A 47 9.07 4.11 8.84
N GLU A 48 9.45 3.28 7.86
CA GLU A 48 8.89 1.95 7.72
C GLU A 48 9.91 0.96 7.15
N LYS A 49 9.82 -0.28 7.63
CA LYS A 49 10.43 -1.45 7.01
C LYS A 49 9.36 -2.52 6.87
N THR A 50 9.15 -3.02 5.66
CA THR A 50 8.17 -4.09 5.40
C THR A 50 8.84 -5.29 4.74
N ILE A 51 8.50 -6.49 5.22
CA ILE A 51 8.91 -7.78 4.68
C ILE A 51 7.67 -8.47 4.13
N TYR A 52 7.63 -8.67 2.83
CA TYR A 52 6.60 -9.44 2.15
C TYR A 52 7.11 -10.85 1.90
N THR A 53 6.29 -11.86 2.20
CA THR A 53 6.60 -13.28 1.93
C THR A 53 5.40 -13.95 1.29
N ILE A 54 5.58 -14.65 0.18
CA ILE A 54 4.55 -15.50 -0.39
C ILE A 54 4.36 -16.70 0.54
N VAL A 55 3.20 -16.80 1.19
CA VAL A 55 2.86 -17.88 2.12
C VAL A 55 1.86 -18.87 1.53
N GLY A 56 1.29 -18.55 0.37
CA GLY A 56 0.36 -19.46 -0.31
C GLY A 56 0.12 -19.06 -1.77
N ARG A 57 -0.32 -20.05 -2.54
CA ARG A 57 -0.67 -19.91 -3.95
C ARG A 57 -1.89 -20.77 -4.27
N GLN A 58 -2.83 -20.20 -5.00
CA GLN A 58 -4.04 -20.89 -5.47
C GLN A 58 -4.25 -20.59 -6.94
N GLU A 59 -4.60 -21.60 -7.71
CA GLU A 59 -4.93 -21.47 -9.13
C GLU A 59 -6.36 -21.96 -9.36
N SER A 60 -7.17 -21.16 -10.01
CA SER A 60 -8.55 -21.49 -10.34
C SER A 60 -9.05 -20.69 -11.53
N ALA A 61 -9.66 -21.35 -12.51
CA ALA A 61 -10.36 -20.73 -13.63
C ALA A 61 -9.57 -19.59 -14.33
N GLY A 62 -8.27 -19.81 -14.59
CA GLY A 62 -7.41 -18.83 -15.27
C GLY A 62 -6.96 -17.66 -14.40
N LYS A 63 -7.10 -17.76 -13.08
CA LYS A 63 -6.62 -16.81 -12.08
C LYS A 63 -5.55 -17.46 -11.21
N THR A 64 -4.50 -16.74 -10.91
CA THR A 64 -3.53 -17.09 -9.88
C THR A 64 -3.72 -16.14 -8.71
N THR A 65 -3.96 -16.65 -7.52
CA THR A 65 -4.02 -15.85 -6.28
C THR A 65 -2.81 -16.18 -5.44
N LEU A 66 -2.00 -15.16 -5.15
CA LEU A 66 -0.95 -15.24 -4.16
C LEU A 66 -1.48 -14.77 -2.81
N VAL A 67 -1.15 -15.50 -1.74
CA VAL A 67 -1.35 -15.07 -0.35
C VAL A 67 -0.01 -14.63 0.18
N ILE A 68 0.06 -13.41 0.67
CA ILE A 68 1.30 -12.75 1.09
C ILE A 68 1.16 -12.37 2.56
N SER A 69 2.13 -12.76 3.39
CA SER A 69 2.34 -12.20 4.73
C SER A 69 3.14 -10.91 4.57
N ALA A 70 2.65 -9.81 5.12
CA ALA A 70 3.32 -8.52 5.19
C ALA A 70 3.63 -8.21 6.66
N LYS A 71 4.91 -8.21 7.02
CA LYS A 71 5.39 -7.85 8.36
C LYS A 71 6.02 -6.48 8.29
N SER A 72 5.40 -5.50 8.94
CA SER A 72 5.87 -4.12 8.92
C SER A 72 6.25 -3.64 10.32
N SER A 73 7.30 -2.82 10.36
CA SER A 73 7.76 -2.08 11.51
C SER A 73 7.66 -0.59 11.17
N VAL A 74 6.70 0.12 11.78
CA VAL A 74 6.32 1.49 11.39
C VAL A 74 6.53 2.46 12.53
N LYS A 75 7.13 3.62 12.25
CA LYS A 75 7.33 4.73 13.18
C LYS A 75 6.46 5.92 12.77
N ALA A 76 5.75 6.50 13.73
CA ALA A 76 4.97 7.73 13.52
C ALA A 76 5.86 8.98 13.42
N ASP A 77 7.00 8.97 14.10
CA ASP A 77 8.05 10.01 14.05
C ASP A 77 9.42 9.40 14.34
N LYS A 78 10.48 10.19 14.17
CA LYS A 78 11.87 9.74 14.33
C LYS A 78 12.17 9.06 15.68
N ASP A 79 11.57 9.55 16.73
CA ASP A 79 11.87 9.17 18.11
C ASP A 79 10.83 8.20 18.69
N SER A 80 9.75 7.89 17.95
CA SER A 80 8.70 6.97 18.39
C SER A 80 9.19 5.52 18.40
N THR A 81 8.62 4.73 19.31
CA THR A 81 8.76 3.27 19.30
C THR A 81 8.04 2.73 18.07
N PRO A 82 8.66 1.83 17.27
CA PRO A 82 7.99 1.20 16.15
C PRO A 82 6.74 0.43 16.59
N VAL A 83 5.71 0.48 15.76
CA VAL A 83 4.54 -0.41 15.84
C VAL A 83 4.79 -1.56 14.87
N GLU A 84 4.77 -2.78 15.39
CA GLU A 84 4.92 -4.00 14.58
C GLU A 84 3.55 -4.48 14.13
N THR A 85 3.45 -4.85 12.85
CA THR A 85 2.22 -5.38 12.25
C THR A 85 2.52 -6.67 11.49
N ASP A 86 1.55 -7.61 11.44
CA ASP A 86 1.66 -8.87 10.67
C ASP A 86 0.30 -9.16 10.03
N VAL A 87 0.17 -8.82 8.75
CA VAL A 87 -1.09 -8.95 8.01
C VAL A 87 -0.95 -9.91 6.84
N ASN A 88 -2.04 -10.61 6.51
CA ASN A 88 -2.12 -11.38 5.29
C ASN A 88 -2.93 -10.62 4.24
N MET A 89 -2.38 -10.55 3.04
CA MET A 89 -3.01 -9.92 1.89
C MET A 89 -3.04 -10.87 0.69
N LYS A 90 -3.90 -10.57 -0.28
CA LYS A 90 -4.02 -11.33 -1.52
C LYS A 90 -3.69 -10.46 -2.71
N ILE A 91 -3.00 -11.02 -3.70
CA ILE A 91 -2.85 -10.45 -5.03
C ILE A 91 -3.45 -11.44 -6.02
N ILE A 92 -4.33 -10.96 -6.90
CA ILE A 92 -5.01 -11.79 -7.89
C ILE A 92 -4.50 -11.41 -9.28
N TYR A 93 -3.90 -12.37 -9.96
CA TYR A 93 -3.46 -12.27 -11.35
C TYR A 93 -4.52 -12.88 -12.26
N THR A 94 -4.94 -12.12 -13.26
CA THR A 94 -5.82 -12.56 -14.35
C THR A 94 -5.08 -12.43 -15.68
N ALA A 95 -5.68 -12.84 -16.79
CA ALA A 95 -5.09 -12.67 -18.12
C ALA A 95 -4.79 -11.20 -18.48
N GLY A 96 -5.53 -10.25 -17.92
CA GLY A 96 -5.41 -8.83 -18.28
C GLY A 96 -5.02 -7.89 -17.16
N ASN A 97 -5.15 -8.30 -15.89
CA ASN A 97 -4.96 -7.40 -14.76
C ASN A 97 -4.32 -8.09 -13.56
N ILE A 98 -3.61 -7.30 -12.78
CA ILE A 98 -3.16 -7.58 -11.42
C ILE A 98 -4.10 -6.79 -10.49
N ILE A 99 -4.80 -7.48 -9.58
CA ILE A 99 -5.86 -6.91 -8.75
C ILE A 99 -5.46 -7.04 -7.28
N LEU A 100 -5.64 -5.97 -6.52
CA LEU A 100 -5.52 -5.95 -5.08
C LEU A 100 -6.92 -5.87 -4.46
N PRO A 101 -7.46 -6.96 -3.91
CA PRO A 101 -8.78 -6.93 -3.30
C PRO A 101 -8.85 -5.94 -2.15
N LYS A 102 -9.87 -5.10 -2.11
CA LYS A 102 -10.10 -4.14 -1.01
C LYS A 102 -10.27 -4.82 0.36
N GLU A 103 -10.66 -6.10 0.37
CA GLU A 103 -10.75 -6.91 1.59
C GLU A 103 -9.40 -7.14 2.27
N ASN A 104 -8.26 -6.89 1.60
CA ASN A 104 -6.94 -6.91 2.22
C ASN A 104 -6.86 -5.92 3.40
N PHE A 105 -7.60 -4.82 3.35
CA PHE A 105 -7.69 -3.86 4.45
C PHE A 105 -8.38 -4.42 5.71
N THR A 106 -9.05 -5.59 5.62
CA THR A 106 -9.66 -6.25 6.80
C THR A 106 -8.60 -6.61 7.84
N SER A 107 -7.43 -7.06 7.40
CA SER A 107 -6.32 -7.41 8.32
C SER A 107 -5.80 -6.17 9.05
N ALA A 108 -5.64 -5.05 8.35
CA ALA A 108 -5.24 -3.77 8.94
C ALA A 108 -6.25 -3.28 9.99
N VAL A 109 -7.54 -3.57 9.78
CA VAL A 109 -8.58 -3.21 10.75
C VAL A 109 -8.53 -4.07 12.01
N LYS A 110 -8.19 -5.38 11.90
CA LYS A 110 -7.99 -6.23 13.08
C LYS A 110 -6.91 -5.71 14.01
N GLU A 111 -5.83 -5.17 13.46
CA GLU A 111 -4.79 -4.54 14.26
C GLU A 111 -5.26 -3.28 14.98
N LEU A 112 -6.26 -2.58 14.41
CA LEU A 112 -6.92 -1.50 15.13
C LEU A 112 -7.70 -2.01 16.35
N GLU A 113 -8.24 -3.23 16.33
CA GLU A 113 -8.92 -3.82 17.51
C GLU A 113 -7.91 -3.97 18.68
N ASP A 114 -6.68 -4.37 18.39
CA ASP A 114 -5.63 -4.49 19.40
C ASP A 114 -5.22 -3.10 19.94
N LEU A 115 -5.12 -2.09 19.08
CA LEU A 115 -4.90 -0.70 19.49
C LEU A 115 -6.05 -0.12 20.31
N PHE A 116 -7.25 -0.66 20.16
CA PHE A 116 -8.43 -0.29 20.94
C PHE A 116 -8.69 -1.20 22.16
N GLU A 117 -7.65 -1.86 22.67
CA GLU A 117 -7.75 -2.70 23.87
C GLU A 117 -8.72 -3.90 23.68
N GLY A 118 -8.75 -4.49 22.47
CA GLY A 118 -9.61 -5.64 22.13
C GLY A 118 -11.08 -5.27 21.90
N ARG A 119 -11.40 -3.99 21.67
CA ARG A 119 -12.76 -3.55 21.38
C ARG A 119 -13.15 -3.95 19.96
N LYS A 120 -14.34 -4.51 19.84
CA LYS A 120 -14.86 -4.93 18.55
C LYS A 120 -15.00 -3.76 17.57
N VAL A 121 -14.45 -3.91 16.37
CA VAL A 121 -14.58 -2.97 15.26
C VAL A 121 -15.43 -3.62 14.16
N ASP A 122 -16.60 -3.10 13.92
CA ASP A 122 -17.41 -3.50 12.75
C ASP A 122 -16.92 -2.71 11.54
N VAL A 123 -16.63 -3.41 10.43
CA VAL A 123 -16.06 -2.82 9.21
C VAL A 123 -16.87 -3.17 7.98
N ALA A 124 -17.06 -2.18 7.11
CA ALA A 124 -17.64 -2.36 5.79
C ALA A 124 -16.76 -1.70 4.73
N PHE A 125 -16.47 -2.46 3.66
CA PHE A 125 -15.71 -2.01 2.49
C PHE A 125 -16.65 -1.72 1.33
N SER A 126 -16.33 -0.66 0.56
CA SER A 126 -17.03 -0.33 -0.68
C SER A 126 -16.07 0.35 -1.66
N GLY A 127 -16.51 0.50 -2.91
CA GLY A 127 -15.67 1.05 -3.98
C GLY A 127 -14.97 -0.04 -4.78
N ASP A 128 -13.87 0.34 -5.43
CA ASP A 128 -13.17 -0.49 -6.40
C ASP A 128 -12.14 -1.41 -5.73
N ASP A 129 -11.76 -2.48 -6.44
CA ASP A 129 -10.53 -3.20 -6.19
C ASP A 129 -9.42 -2.55 -7.03
N PRO A 130 -8.38 -1.95 -6.41
CA PRO A 130 -7.27 -1.40 -7.16
C PRO A 130 -6.69 -2.41 -8.13
N SER A 131 -6.40 -1.96 -9.35
CA SER A 131 -5.83 -2.85 -10.35
C SER A 131 -4.85 -2.12 -11.26
N ILE A 132 -3.91 -2.91 -11.82
CA ILE A 132 -3.00 -2.49 -12.87
C ILE A 132 -3.05 -3.52 -13.99
N PRO A 133 -3.01 -3.09 -15.27
CA PRO A 133 -2.88 -4.00 -16.39
C PRO A 133 -1.64 -4.89 -16.28
N ALA A 134 -1.79 -6.16 -16.65
CA ALA A 134 -0.66 -7.10 -16.69
C ALA A 134 0.42 -6.67 -17.71
N GLU A 135 0.01 -5.96 -18.78
CA GLU A 135 0.90 -5.36 -19.74
C GLU A 135 0.82 -3.83 -19.65
N LEU A 136 1.97 -3.17 -19.45
CA LEU A 136 2.09 -1.73 -19.36
C LEU A 136 2.63 -1.15 -20.67
N LYS A 137 2.13 0.05 -21.05
CA LYS A 137 2.57 0.80 -22.23
C LYS A 137 2.75 2.27 -21.89
N ILE A 138 3.82 2.90 -22.40
CA ILE A 138 4.04 4.34 -22.23
C ILE A 138 2.85 5.13 -22.80
N GLY A 139 2.39 6.13 -22.08
CA GLY A 139 1.23 6.95 -22.40
C GLY A 139 -0.12 6.32 -22.04
N GLN A 140 -0.12 5.07 -21.50
CA GLN A 140 -1.35 4.40 -21.09
C GLN A 140 -1.97 5.11 -19.87
N LYS A 141 -3.23 5.50 -20.01
CA LYS A 141 -4.05 5.97 -18.89
C LYS A 141 -4.66 4.78 -18.17
N LEU A 142 -4.60 4.80 -16.85
CA LEU A 142 -5.20 3.79 -15.99
C LEU A 142 -6.50 4.35 -15.37
N PRO A 143 -7.49 3.51 -15.06
CA PRO A 143 -8.69 3.95 -14.36
C PRO A 143 -8.37 4.57 -13.01
N ASP A 144 -9.09 5.61 -12.63
CA ASP A 144 -9.12 6.06 -11.24
C ASP A 144 -9.69 4.93 -10.38
N ASN A 145 -9.32 4.89 -9.11
CA ASN A 145 -9.91 3.98 -8.13
C ASN A 145 -10.20 4.69 -6.80
N GLU A 146 -11.15 4.16 -6.07
CA GLU A 146 -11.46 4.63 -4.72
C GLU A 146 -11.90 3.46 -3.83
N ILE A 147 -11.24 3.29 -2.70
CA ILE A 147 -11.66 2.39 -1.62
C ILE A 147 -12.25 3.24 -0.51
N ARG A 148 -13.41 2.82 0.01
CA ARG A 148 -14.05 3.42 1.16
C ARG A 148 -14.21 2.38 2.25
N ILE A 149 -13.80 2.74 3.46
CA ILE A 149 -13.85 1.91 4.65
C ILE A 149 -14.72 2.64 5.68
N ALA A 150 -15.84 2.03 6.05
CA ALA A 150 -16.67 2.50 7.15
C ALA A 150 -16.42 1.62 8.37
N MET A 151 -16.12 2.22 9.51
CA MET A 151 -15.81 1.52 10.76
C MET A 151 -16.76 2.02 11.86
N LYS A 152 -17.17 1.11 12.73
CA LYS A 152 -17.91 1.45 13.94
C LYS A 152 -17.19 0.85 15.14
N ILE A 153 -16.71 1.71 16.05
CA ILE A 153 -15.93 1.37 17.22
C ILE A 153 -16.70 1.84 18.44
N GLU A 154 -17.31 0.94 19.20
CA GLU A 154 -18.14 1.28 20.39
C GLU A 154 -19.16 2.42 20.15
N GLY A 155 -19.85 2.39 19.00
CA GLY A 155 -20.82 3.43 18.66
C GLY A 155 -20.22 4.68 18.02
N ILE A 156 -18.90 4.83 17.97
CA ILE A 156 -18.20 5.89 17.24
C ILE A 156 -18.07 5.48 15.78
N ASN A 157 -18.58 6.32 14.87
CA ASN A 157 -18.41 6.10 13.44
C ASN A 157 -17.10 6.75 12.97
N ALA A 158 -16.28 5.97 12.28
CA ALA A 158 -15.13 6.44 11.54
C ALA A 158 -15.27 6.05 10.05
N LYS A 159 -14.75 6.88 9.17
CA LYS A 159 -14.72 6.62 7.73
C LYS A 159 -13.34 6.93 7.20
N MET A 160 -12.85 6.06 6.30
CA MET A 160 -11.64 6.30 5.53
C MET A 160 -11.97 6.19 4.04
N SER A 161 -11.38 7.05 3.23
CA SER A 161 -11.40 6.95 1.77
C SER A 161 -9.98 7.10 1.26
N LEU A 162 -9.58 6.17 0.40
CA LEU A 162 -8.32 6.15 -0.32
C LEU A 162 -8.64 6.23 -1.80
N LYS A 163 -8.16 7.28 -2.47
CA LYS A 163 -8.46 7.52 -3.88
C LYS A 163 -7.18 7.81 -4.66
N SER A 164 -7.01 7.12 -5.80
CA SER A 164 -5.96 7.40 -6.79
C SER A 164 -6.59 7.91 -8.07
N THR A 165 -6.05 9.00 -8.60
CA THR A 165 -6.56 9.70 -9.79
C THR A 165 -5.41 10.11 -10.72
N GLU A 166 -5.74 10.48 -11.95
CA GLU A 166 -4.79 10.92 -12.98
C GLU A 166 -3.69 9.89 -13.25
N ARG A 167 -4.02 8.61 -13.08
CA ARG A 167 -3.10 7.47 -13.18
C ARG A 167 -2.66 7.25 -14.62
N HIS A 168 -1.36 7.26 -14.87
CA HIS A 168 -0.82 6.99 -16.20
C HIS A 168 0.62 6.49 -16.16
N ILE A 169 1.00 5.73 -17.19
CA ILE A 169 2.38 5.30 -17.42
C ILE A 169 3.09 6.42 -18.20
N SER A 170 3.97 7.15 -17.53
CA SER A 170 4.63 8.34 -18.10
C SER A 170 5.86 7.99 -18.95
N SER A 171 6.65 6.99 -18.52
CA SER A 171 7.90 6.60 -19.17
C SER A 171 8.30 5.15 -18.88
N GLN A 172 9.41 4.72 -19.48
CA GLN A 172 10.17 3.55 -19.08
C GLN A 172 11.60 3.99 -18.81
N GLU A 173 12.14 3.61 -17.65
CA GLU A 173 13.44 4.06 -17.17
C GLU A 173 14.26 2.89 -16.62
N ARG A 174 15.57 2.99 -16.73
CA ARG A 174 16.48 2.10 -16.01
C ARG A 174 16.76 2.69 -14.65
N ILE A 175 16.41 1.96 -13.59
CA ILE A 175 16.55 2.42 -12.20
C ILE A 175 17.43 1.47 -11.39
N THR A 176 18.22 2.01 -10.49
CA THR A 176 19.01 1.26 -9.50
C THR A 176 18.46 1.52 -8.10
N VAL A 177 18.11 0.45 -7.41
CA VAL A 177 17.75 0.41 -5.98
C VAL A 177 18.69 -0.59 -5.27
N PRO A 178 18.74 -0.66 -3.94
CA PRO A 178 19.61 -1.61 -3.24
C PRO A 178 19.43 -3.07 -3.66
N ALA A 179 18.21 -3.48 -4.05
CA ALA A 179 17.93 -4.83 -4.55
C ALA A 179 18.47 -5.12 -5.96
N GLY A 180 18.94 -4.12 -6.71
CA GLY A 180 19.49 -4.29 -8.06
C GLY A 180 19.14 -3.18 -9.03
N THR A 181 19.46 -3.42 -10.31
CA THR A 181 19.15 -2.50 -11.42
C THR A 181 18.09 -3.12 -12.33
N PHE A 182 17.06 -2.35 -12.66
CA PHE A 182 15.88 -2.82 -13.38
C PHE A 182 15.45 -1.86 -14.48
N ASP A 183 14.88 -2.38 -15.56
CA ASP A 183 14.12 -1.60 -16.52
C ASP A 183 12.66 -1.55 -16.04
N ALA A 184 12.18 -0.39 -15.66
CA ALA A 184 10.89 -0.18 -15.00
C ALA A 184 10.00 0.78 -15.78
N PHE A 185 8.71 0.53 -15.80
CA PHE A 185 7.71 1.51 -16.18
C PHE A 185 7.45 2.47 -15.03
N VAL A 186 7.21 3.73 -15.35
CA VAL A 186 6.93 4.77 -14.37
C VAL A 186 5.43 5.05 -14.38
N LEU A 187 4.78 4.74 -13.26
CA LEU A 187 3.40 5.14 -12.97
C LEU A 187 3.44 6.48 -12.22
N GLU A 188 2.70 7.45 -12.71
CA GLU A 188 2.42 8.69 -11.99
C GLU A 188 0.94 8.76 -11.64
N GLU A 189 0.64 9.19 -10.41
CA GLU A 189 -0.74 9.33 -9.91
C GLU A 189 -0.84 10.40 -8.82
N ASN A 190 -2.07 10.87 -8.58
CA ASN A 190 -2.40 11.67 -7.40
C ASN A 190 -3.15 10.80 -6.41
N SER A 191 -2.68 10.73 -5.17
CA SER A 191 -3.30 10.00 -4.07
C SER A 191 -3.97 10.94 -3.08
N ILE A 192 -5.14 10.56 -2.62
CA ILE A 192 -5.92 11.29 -1.62
C ILE A 192 -6.35 10.30 -0.55
N ALA A 193 -5.81 10.45 0.65
CA ALA A 193 -6.25 9.73 1.83
C ALA A 193 -7.07 10.68 2.71
N LYS A 194 -8.30 10.28 3.04
CA LYS A 194 -9.18 11.05 3.92
C LYS A 194 -9.68 10.17 5.03
N VAL A 195 -9.50 10.63 6.27
CA VAL A 195 -10.05 9.99 7.48
C VAL A 195 -11.01 10.95 8.14
N THR A 196 -12.16 10.44 8.58
CA THR A 196 -13.16 11.20 9.32
C THR A 196 -13.59 10.40 10.54
N ILE A 197 -13.50 11.00 11.73
CA ILE A 197 -13.95 10.42 13.00
C ILE A 197 -14.87 11.43 13.65
N LEU A 198 -16.15 11.08 13.82
CA LEU A 198 -17.20 12.01 14.27
C LEU A 198 -17.27 13.25 13.36
N ILE A 199 -16.86 14.40 13.89
CA ILE A 199 -16.82 15.70 13.18
C ILE A 199 -15.42 16.12 12.76
N LEU A 200 -14.38 15.37 13.15
CA LEU A 200 -12.98 15.64 12.79
C LEU A 200 -12.64 14.94 11.48
N SER A 201 -12.04 15.67 10.56
CA SER A 201 -11.60 15.13 9.28
C SER A 201 -10.19 15.60 8.98
N GLU A 202 -9.36 14.67 8.55
CA GLU A 202 -8.01 14.93 8.03
C GLU A 202 -7.93 14.43 6.58
N THR A 203 -7.20 15.16 5.75
CA THR A 203 -7.02 14.81 4.34
C THR A 203 -5.57 15.04 3.96
N GLU A 204 -4.92 13.98 3.52
CA GLU A 204 -3.59 14.02 2.92
C GLU A 204 -3.73 13.90 1.40
N LYS A 205 -2.89 14.64 0.68
CA LYS A 205 -2.82 14.60 -0.78
C LYS A 205 -1.37 14.55 -1.19
N THR A 206 -1.05 13.52 -1.97
CA THR A 206 0.29 13.31 -2.51
C THR A 206 0.26 13.23 -4.04
N LYS A 207 1.43 13.43 -4.65
CA LYS A 207 1.73 13.04 -6.01
C LYS A 207 2.76 11.95 -5.93
N ASP A 208 2.44 10.80 -6.48
CA ASP A 208 3.26 9.63 -6.35
C ASP A 208 3.85 9.24 -7.70
N LYS A 209 5.12 8.83 -7.68
CA LYS A 209 5.85 8.29 -8.81
C LYS A 209 6.39 6.92 -8.42
N SER A 210 5.89 5.87 -9.08
CA SER A 210 6.24 4.49 -8.81
C SER A 210 6.94 3.84 -9.99
N TRP A 211 7.98 3.06 -9.74
CA TRP A 211 8.73 2.28 -10.74
C TRP A 211 8.32 0.82 -10.65
N ILE A 212 7.66 0.36 -11.71
CA ILE A 212 7.06 -0.97 -11.81
C ILE A 212 7.86 -1.81 -12.79
N VAL A 213 8.41 -2.91 -12.32
CA VAL A 213 9.18 -3.87 -13.12
C VAL A 213 8.28 -5.02 -13.54
N PRO A 214 8.08 -5.28 -14.84
CA PRO A 214 7.30 -6.41 -15.31
C PRO A 214 7.77 -7.74 -14.69
N GLY A 215 6.82 -8.49 -14.14
CA GLY A 215 7.09 -9.77 -13.49
C GLY A 215 7.82 -9.71 -12.15
N ARG A 216 7.96 -8.51 -11.56
CA ARG A 216 8.52 -8.32 -10.21
C ARG A 216 7.69 -7.37 -9.35
N GLY A 217 6.98 -6.44 -9.99
CA GLY A 217 6.17 -5.43 -9.31
C GLY A 217 6.90 -4.12 -9.07
N GLU A 218 6.43 -3.36 -8.10
CA GLU A 218 7.00 -2.08 -7.72
C GLU A 218 8.37 -2.29 -7.05
N VAL A 219 9.35 -1.48 -7.40
CA VAL A 219 10.70 -1.53 -6.81
C VAL A 219 11.07 -0.22 -6.13
N LYS A 220 10.36 0.85 -6.46
CA LYS A 220 10.54 2.17 -5.84
C LYS A 220 9.28 3.00 -5.96
N THR A 221 8.98 3.78 -4.92
CA THR A 221 7.98 4.86 -4.95
C THR A 221 8.56 6.11 -4.31
N VAL A 222 8.23 7.26 -4.89
CA VAL A 222 8.57 8.57 -4.35
C VAL A 222 7.30 9.38 -4.24
N SER A 223 7.02 9.86 -3.02
CA SER A 223 5.84 10.66 -2.71
C SER A 223 6.20 12.13 -2.51
N TYR A 224 5.42 13.01 -3.12
CA TYR A 224 5.56 14.45 -3.04
C TYR A 224 4.28 15.09 -2.51
N ASP A 225 4.41 16.21 -1.80
CA ASP A 225 3.26 17.02 -1.44
C ASP A 225 2.67 17.76 -2.66
N LYS A 226 1.53 18.43 -2.48
CA LYS A 226 0.87 19.23 -3.54
C LYS A 226 1.73 20.35 -4.13
N LYS A 227 2.83 20.74 -3.46
CA LYS A 227 3.78 21.75 -3.92
C LYS A 227 5.02 21.16 -4.61
N GLY A 228 5.09 19.81 -4.72
CA GLY A 228 6.22 19.11 -5.29
C GLY A 228 7.39 18.90 -4.33
N LYS A 229 7.21 19.15 -3.03
CA LYS A 229 8.24 18.86 -2.02
C LYS A 229 8.22 17.37 -1.69
N LEU A 230 9.40 16.74 -1.67
CA LEU A 230 9.56 15.34 -1.26
C LEU A 230 8.98 15.11 0.15
N ILE A 231 8.19 14.06 0.29
CA ILE A 231 7.66 13.53 1.56
C ILE A 231 8.49 12.31 1.95
N SER A 232 8.47 11.28 1.12
CA SER A 232 9.13 10.00 1.40
C SER A 232 9.61 9.29 0.14
N THR A 233 10.48 8.32 0.33
CA THR A 233 10.92 7.38 -0.70
C THR A 233 10.86 5.97 -0.14
N THR A 234 10.16 5.07 -0.83
CA THR A 234 10.12 3.63 -0.56
C THR A 234 10.98 2.92 -1.58
N GLU A 235 11.88 2.05 -1.16
CA GLU A 235 12.75 1.28 -2.07
C GLU A 235 12.83 -0.19 -1.66
N MET A 236 12.83 -1.06 -2.68
CA MET A 236 13.16 -2.47 -2.49
C MET A 236 14.64 -2.62 -2.15
N ILE A 237 14.94 -3.19 -0.99
CA ILE A 237 16.33 -3.40 -0.53
C ILE A 237 16.83 -4.81 -0.73
N SER A 238 15.95 -5.79 -0.84
CA SER A 238 16.32 -7.17 -1.18
C SER A 238 15.15 -7.93 -1.80
N PHE A 239 15.51 -8.96 -2.57
CA PHE A 239 14.60 -9.94 -3.14
C PHE A 239 15.25 -11.33 -3.10
N LYS A 240 14.50 -12.33 -2.62
CA LYS A 240 14.89 -13.74 -2.61
C LYS A 240 13.75 -14.58 -3.22
N LYS A 241 14.12 -15.56 -4.06
CA LYS A 241 13.22 -16.59 -4.57
C LYS A 241 13.35 -17.87 -3.77
#